data_bce2c98739534c1762960ef52a8e7e2d
#
_entry.id   bce2c98739534c1762960ef52a8e7e2d
#
_cell.length_a   1.000
_cell.length_b   1.000
_cell.length_c   1.000
_cell.angle_alpha   90.00
_cell.angle_beta   90.00
_cell.angle_gamma   90.00
#
_symmetry.space_group_name_H-M   'P 1'
#
loop_
_entity.id
_entity.type
_entity.pdbx_description
1 polymer ?
#
loop_
_entity_poly.entity_id
_entity_poly.type
_entity_poly.pdbx_seq_one_letter_code
_entity_poly.pdbx_strand_id
1 'polypeptide(L)'
;ITINISSLTLMKVLLIITLVGLLFYIKSVLLIIFVALILASALDPWVDWLQKHKIPRSLSILLIYLVLLSVIGGIIYLIIPPIVKEVNQLTADFPVFWNKTIKTFADFQNYSDSRGWSANIQSSLKVLQTNIGAAAGDVFSTIFSFFGGVISFLIILVITFYLTVEEKSIKQLIRSLVPVKYQPYFTHLVNRIQEKIGQWLRGQLILSLIIFVVVYLGLTILGVKYALVLALFAGLTELIPYLGPTIGAI
;
A
#
# COMPACT_ATOMS: atom_id res chain seq x y z
N ILE A 1 -45.02 29.09 -9.05
CA ILE A 1 -43.57 29.33 -9.16
C ILE A 1 -43.09 28.56 -10.40
N THR A 2 -42.95 29.24 -11.54
CA THR A 2 -42.38 28.64 -12.76
C THR A 2 -40.88 28.74 -12.66
N ILE A 3 -40.22 27.59 -12.41
CA ILE A 3 -38.77 27.48 -12.42
C ILE A 3 -38.30 27.44 -13.87
N ASN A 4 -37.80 28.55 -14.37
CA ASN A 4 -37.24 28.65 -15.71
C ASN A 4 -35.80 28.17 -15.67
N ILE A 5 -35.56 26.89 -16.01
CA ILE A 5 -34.22 26.32 -16.10
C ILE A 5 -33.61 26.76 -17.44
N SER A 6 -32.59 27.61 -17.38
CA SER A 6 -31.87 28.06 -18.58
C SER A 6 -31.20 26.86 -19.27
N SER A 7 -31.25 26.79 -20.61
CA SER A 7 -30.52 25.77 -21.41
C SER A 7 -29.03 25.73 -21.09
N LEU A 8 -28.43 26.85 -20.70
CA LEU A 8 -27.07 26.97 -20.21
C LEU A 8 -26.85 26.19 -18.90
N THR A 9 -27.83 26.17 -18.00
CA THR A 9 -27.76 25.40 -16.75
C THR A 9 -27.83 23.91 -17.01
N LEU A 10 -28.74 23.48 -17.92
CA LEU A 10 -28.81 22.08 -18.35
C LEU A 10 -27.53 21.60 -18.99
N MET A 11 -26.89 22.41 -19.85
CA MET A 11 -25.62 22.08 -20.49
C MET A 11 -24.49 21.97 -19.48
N LYS A 12 -24.42 22.85 -18.47
CA LYS A 12 -23.44 22.75 -17.35
C LYS A 12 -23.62 21.48 -16.53
N VAL A 13 -24.87 21.14 -16.19
CA VAL A 13 -25.17 19.91 -15.42
C VAL A 13 -24.76 18.67 -16.22
N LEU A 14 -25.09 18.63 -17.51
CA LEU A 14 -24.74 17.52 -18.40
C LEU A 14 -23.21 17.38 -18.54
N LEU A 15 -22.51 18.51 -18.67
CA LEU A 15 -21.03 18.54 -18.71
C LEU A 15 -20.41 18.02 -17.40
N ILE A 16 -20.95 18.43 -16.26
CA ILE A 16 -20.46 17.95 -14.94
C ILE A 16 -20.70 16.44 -14.82
N ILE A 17 -21.88 15.94 -15.14
CA ILE A 17 -22.19 14.51 -15.09
C ILE A 17 -21.25 13.71 -16.01
N THR A 18 -21.03 14.19 -17.23
CA THR A 18 -20.11 13.55 -18.19
C THR A 18 -18.68 13.55 -17.66
N LEU A 19 -18.22 14.66 -17.08
CA LEU A 19 -16.87 14.78 -16.50
C LEU A 19 -16.70 13.85 -15.30
N VAL A 20 -17.69 13.77 -14.41
CA VAL A 20 -17.68 12.84 -13.27
C VAL A 20 -17.69 11.39 -13.76
N GLY A 21 -18.53 11.06 -14.76
CA GLY A 21 -18.54 9.73 -15.38
C GLY A 21 -17.19 9.36 -15.99
N LEU A 22 -16.56 10.30 -16.71
CA LEU A 22 -15.23 10.12 -17.28
C LEU A 22 -14.17 9.87 -16.17
N LEU A 23 -14.22 10.65 -15.07
CA LEU A 23 -13.31 10.45 -13.93
C LEU A 23 -13.49 9.06 -13.31
N PHE A 24 -14.71 8.58 -13.16
CA PHE A 24 -14.96 7.20 -12.70
C PHE A 24 -14.41 6.15 -13.66
N TYR A 25 -14.49 6.39 -14.95
CA TYR A 25 -13.96 5.47 -15.97
C TYR A 25 -12.43 5.39 -15.93
N ILE A 26 -11.74 6.53 -15.78
CA ILE A 26 -10.28 6.59 -15.80
C ILE A 26 -9.63 6.46 -14.40
N LYS A 27 -10.42 6.27 -13.33
CA LYS A 27 -9.89 6.22 -11.94
C LYS A 27 -8.73 5.26 -11.75
N SER A 28 -8.78 4.08 -12.40
CA SER A 28 -7.70 3.09 -12.29
C SER A 28 -6.40 3.57 -12.92
N VAL A 29 -6.50 4.27 -14.05
CA VAL A 29 -5.33 4.87 -14.71
C VAL A 29 -4.75 6.00 -13.86
N LEU A 30 -5.62 6.84 -13.27
CA LEU A 30 -5.20 7.91 -12.38
C LEU A 30 -4.51 7.36 -11.12
N LEU A 31 -5.02 6.26 -10.56
CA LEU A 31 -4.37 5.58 -9.42
C LEU A 31 -2.99 5.05 -9.79
N ILE A 32 -2.84 4.41 -10.95
CA ILE A 32 -1.55 3.92 -11.45
C ILE A 32 -0.55 5.08 -11.60
N ILE A 33 -0.96 6.18 -12.24
CA ILE A 33 -0.11 7.36 -12.39
C ILE A 33 0.25 7.97 -11.04
N PHE A 34 -0.71 8.04 -10.11
CA PHE A 34 -0.50 8.56 -8.78
C PHE A 34 0.52 7.72 -7.98
N VAL A 35 0.37 6.40 -8.00
CA VAL A 35 1.33 5.47 -7.38
C VAL A 35 2.71 5.60 -8.02
N ALA A 36 2.79 5.68 -9.35
CA ALA A 36 4.04 5.86 -10.06
C ALA A 36 4.74 7.18 -9.70
N LEU A 37 3.98 8.27 -9.52
CA LEU A 37 4.51 9.57 -9.10
C LEU A 37 5.05 9.53 -7.66
N ILE A 38 4.37 8.85 -6.75
CA ILE A 38 4.85 8.65 -5.38
C ILE A 38 6.17 7.87 -5.39
N LEU A 39 6.22 6.76 -6.14
CA LEU A 39 7.42 5.94 -6.25
C LEU A 39 8.57 6.72 -6.90
N ALA A 40 8.33 7.45 -7.98
CA ALA A 40 9.33 8.31 -8.62
C ALA A 40 9.91 9.31 -7.60
N SER A 41 9.06 10.02 -6.87
CA SER A 41 9.49 10.99 -5.84
C SER A 41 10.27 10.34 -4.69
N ALA A 42 9.97 9.09 -4.36
CA ALA A 42 10.71 8.36 -3.33
C ALA A 42 12.09 7.89 -3.81
N LEU A 43 12.20 7.54 -5.09
CA LEU A 43 13.44 7.02 -5.69
C LEU A 43 14.43 8.12 -6.10
N ASP A 44 13.95 9.33 -6.41
CA ASP A 44 14.77 10.46 -6.89
C ASP A 44 16.08 10.66 -6.11
N PRO A 45 16.12 10.72 -4.76
CA PRO A 45 17.38 10.98 -4.05
C PRO A 45 18.41 9.85 -4.24
N TRP A 46 17.97 8.60 -4.41
CA TRP A 46 18.88 7.48 -4.67
C TRP A 46 19.40 7.50 -6.11
N VAL A 47 18.54 7.88 -7.05
CA VAL A 47 18.91 8.09 -8.46
C VAL A 47 19.93 9.23 -8.57
N ASP A 48 19.69 10.35 -7.91
CA ASP A 48 20.59 11.50 -7.89
C ASP A 48 21.94 11.17 -7.23
N TRP A 49 21.92 10.34 -6.17
CA TRP A 49 23.14 9.85 -5.53
C TRP A 49 23.98 8.98 -6.48
N LEU A 50 23.37 8.04 -7.20
CA LEU A 50 24.05 7.21 -8.21
C LEU A 50 24.55 8.05 -9.39
N GLN A 51 23.80 9.06 -9.80
CA GLN A 51 24.20 9.98 -10.87
C GLN A 51 25.43 10.80 -10.48
N LYS A 52 25.57 11.20 -9.21
CA LYS A 52 26.80 11.84 -8.70
C LYS A 52 28.02 10.92 -8.82
N HIS A 53 27.83 9.60 -8.82
CA HIS A 53 28.88 8.62 -9.07
C HIS A 53 29.08 8.27 -10.56
N LYS A 54 28.64 9.15 -11.48
CA LYS A 54 28.79 9.05 -12.94
C LYS A 54 27.99 7.92 -13.58
N ILE A 55 26.98 7.36 -12.89
CA ILE A 55 26.07 6.38 -13.48
C ILE A 55 24.95 7.13 -14.21
N PRO A 56 24.68 6.82 -15.49
CA PRO A 56 23.58 7.47 -16.22
C PRO A 56 22.22 7.22 -15.55
N ARG A 57 21.35 8.23 -15.58
CA ARG A 57 20.07 8.23 -14.85
C ARG A 57 19.21 6.98 -15.12
N SER A 58 19.15 6.56 -16.38
CA SER A 58 18.40 5.36 -16.79
C SER A 58 18.95 4.07 -16.13
N LEU A 59 20.28 3.91 -16.10
CA LEU A 59 20.90 2.76 -15.45
C LEU A 59 20.76 2.82 -13.93
N SER A 60 20.81 4.02 -13.33
CA SER A 60 20.59 4.20 -11.89
C SER A 60 19.23 3.68 -11.46
N ILE A 61 18.19 3.97 -12.23
CA ILE A 61 16.82 3.50 -11.92
C ILE A 61 16.71 1.99 -12.04
N LEU A 62 17.27 1.40 -13.11
CA LEU A 62 17.27 -0.05 -13.31
C LEU A 62 18.00 -0.78 -12.17
N LEU A 63 19.15 -0.25 -11.74
CA LEU A 63 19.89 -0.79 -10.60
C LEU A 63 19.07 -0.69 -9.30
N ILE A 64 18.41 0.44 -9.05
CA ILE A 64 17.55 0.61 -7.88
C ILE A 64 16.38 -0.37 -7.94
N TYR A 65 15.74 -0.57 -9.10
CA TYR A 65 14.69 -1.55 -9.27
C TYR A 65 15.18 -2.97 -8.97
N LEU A 66 16.32 -3.34 -9.50
CA LEU A 66 16.91 -4.66 -9.25
C LEU A 66 17.18 -4.88 -7.77
N VAL A 67 17.80 -3.92 -7.10
CA VAL A 67 18.07 -3.97 -5.66
C VAL A 67 16.77 -4.03 -4.86
N LEU A 68 15.81 -3.16 -5.16
CA LEU A 68 14.53 -3.08 -4.45
C LEU A 68 13.73 -4.37 -4.61
N LEU A 69 13.62 -4.91 -5.81
CA LEU A 69 12.93 -6.18 -6.07
C LEU A 69 13.65 -7.36 -5.42
N SER A 70 15.00 -7.36 -5.41
CA SER A 70 15.78 -8.39 -4.73
C SER A 70 15.58 -8.34 -3.20
N VAL A 71 15.56 -7.13 -2.62
CA VAL A 71 15.33 -6.94 -1.18
C VAL A 71 13.91 -7.37 -0.82
N ILE A 72 12.91 -6.89 -1.55
CA ILE A 72 11.51 -7.27 -1.30
C ILE A 72 11.32 -8.78 -1.46
N GLY A 73 11.83 -9.35 -2.55
CA GLY A 73 11.76 -10.80 -2.80
C GLY A 73 12.46 -11.60 -1.71
N GLY A 74 13.64 -11.15 -1.26
CA GLY A 74 14.37 -11.77 -0.16
C GLY A 74 13.63 -11.70 1.17
N ILE A 75 13.03 -10.55 1.51
CA ILE A 75 12.20 -10.38 2.70
C ILE A 75 10.99 -11.33 2.66
N ILE A 76 10.28 -11.36 1.53
CA ILE A 76 9.12 -12.24 1.36
C ILE A 76 9.54 -13.69 1.50
N TYR A 77 10.62 -14.12 0.82
CA TYR A 77 11.14 -15.47 0.90
C TYR A 77 11.51 -15.89 2.33
N LEU A 78 12.09 -14.97 3.12
CA LEU A 78 12.52 -15.24 4.48
C LEU A 78 11.35 -15.26 5.48
N ILE A 79 10.37 -14.36 5.30
CA ILE A 79 9.28 -14.13 6.27
C ILE A 79 8.09 -15.06 6.01
N ILE A 80 7.77 -15.38 4.77
CA ILE A 80 6.58 -16.18 4.45
C ILE A 80 6.58 -17.58 5.10
N PRO A 81 7.66 -18.39 5.05
CA PRO A 81 7.63 -19.74 5.66
C PRO A 81 7.30 -19.74 7.16
N PRO A 82 7.92 -18.92 8.02
CA PRO A 82 7.52 -18.85 9.42
C PRO A 82 6.08 -18.32 9.62
N ILE A 83 5.61 -17.36 8.80
CA ILE A 83 4.24 -16.89 8.88
C ILE A 83 3.24 -18.02 8.57
N VAL A 84 3.48 -18.78 7.49
CA VAL A 84 2.63 -19.94 7.15
C VAL A 84 2.54 -20.90 8.31
N LYS A 85 3.67 -21.18 8.97
CA LYS A 85 3.71 -22.06 10.14
C LYS A 85 2.88 -21.51 11.30
N GLU A 86 3.05 -20.22 11.63
CA GLU A 86 2.29 -19.58 12.72
C GLU A 86 0.77 -19.52 12.42
N VAL A 87 0.39 -19.18 11.18
CA VAL A 87 -1.02 -19.13 10.78
C VAL A 87 -1.66 -20.52 10.80
N ASN A 88 -0.93 -21.56 10.36
CA ASN A 88 -1.41 -22.93 10.45
C ASN A 88 -1.64 -23.36 11.91
N GLN A 89 -0.71 -23.02 12.81
CA GLN A 89 -0.85 -23.27 14.24
C GLN A 89 -2.02 -22.49 14.84
N LEU A 90 -2.15 -21.19 14.51
CA LEU A 90 -3.25 -20.36 14.95
C LEU A 90 -4.61 -20.96 14.54
N THR A 91 -4.72 -21.41 13.29
CA THR A 91 -5.96 -22.00 12.77
C THR A 91 -6.29 -23.31 13.48
N ALA A 92 -5.29 -24.12 13.80
CA ALA A 92 -5.47 -25.37 14.55
C ALA A 92 -5.83 -25.15 16.03
N ASP A 93 -5.17 -24.16 16.68
CA ASP A 93 -5.36 -23.87 18.09
C ASP A 93 -6.63 -23.04 18.38
N PHE A 94 -7.11 -22.28 17.39
CA PHE A 94 -8.23 -21.36 17.56
C PHE A 94 -9.51 -22.01 18.12
N PRO A 95 -10.00 -23.19 17.65
CA PRO A 95 -11.20 -23.80 18.19
C PRO A 95 -11.05 -24.16 19.68
N VAL A 96 -9.86 -24.61 20.08
CA VAL A 96 -9.56 -24.95 21.47
C VAL A 96 -9.53 -23.71 22.35
N PHE A 97 -8.86 -22.67 21.87
CA PHE A 97 -8.79 -21.38 22.58
C PHE A 97 -10.17 -20.74 22.71
N TRP A 98 -10.95 -20.71 21.63
CA TRP A 98 -12.31 -20.18 21.60
C TRP A 98 -13.20 -20.90 22.62
N ASN A 99 -13.25 -22.22 22.56
CA ASN A 99 -14.06 -23.03 23.47
C ASN A 99 -13.64 -22.86 24.93
N LYS A 100 -12.33 -22.72 25.21
CA LYS A 100 -11.83 -22.51 26.58
C LYS A 100 -12.21 -21.13 27.11
N THR A 101 -12.12 -20.10 26.28
CA THR A 101 -12.41 -18.73 26.69
C THR A 101 -13.90 -18.51 26.88
N ILE A 102 -14.73 -19.01 25.98
CA ILE A 102 -16.18 -18.80 26.03
C ILE A 102 -16.86 -19.65 27.13
N LYS A 103 -16.35 -20.83 27.42
CA LYS A 103 -16.88 -21.63 28.56
C LYS A 103 -16.80 -20.93 29.91
N THR A 104 -15.90 -19.94 30.03
CA THR A 104 -15.78 -19.10 31.23
C THR A 104 -16.94 -18.10 31.35
N PHE A 105 -17.66 -17.81 30.25
CA PHE A 105 -18.79 -16.87 30.18
C PHE A 105 -19.98 -17.55 29.51
N ALA A 106 -20.71 -18.36 30.26
CA ALA A 106 -21.81 -19.17 29.73
C ALA A 106 -22.89 -18.38 28.96
N ASP A 107 -23.21 -17.16 29.42
CA ASP A 107 -24.18 -16.29 28.75
C ASP A 107 -23.65 -15.76 27.40
N PHE A 108 -22.35 -15.53 27.28
CA PHE A 108 -21.71 -15.08 26.04
C PHE A 108 -21.59 -16.22 25.02
N GLN A 109 -21.48 -17.46 25.48
CA GLN A 109 -21.45 -18.64 24.61
C GLN A 109 -22.77 -18.74 23.84
N ASN A 110 -23.90 -18.71 24.53
CA ASN A 110 -25.23 -18.80 23.91
C ASN A 110 -25.47 -17.67 22.91
N TYR A 111 -25.01 -16.46 23.23
CA TYR A 111 -25.13 -15.30 22.36
C TYR A 111 -24.23 -15.40 21.10
N SER A 112 -23.02 -15.90 21.27
CA SER A 112 -22.04 -16.07 20.19
C SER A 112 -22.45 -17.17 19.21
N ASP A 113 -22.95 -18.30 19.74
CA ASP A 113 -23.37 -19.45 18.92
C ASP A 113 -24.66 -19.14 18.16
N SER A 114 -25.60 -18.41 18.77
CA SER A 114 -26.83 -17.95 18.10
C SER A 114 -26.57 -17.00 16.93
N ARG A 115 -25.46 -16.28 16.93
CA ARG A 115 -25.05 -15.34 15.88
C ARG A 115 -24.01 -15.90 14.89
N GLY A 116 -23.55 -17.13 15.08
CA GLY A 116 -22.56 -17.77 14.22
C GLY A 116 -21.19 -17.13 14.22
N TRP A 117 -20.81 -16.39 15.27
CA TRP A 117 -19.52 -15.68 15.31
C TRP A 117 -18.33 -16.64 15.31
N SER A 118 -18.41 -17.75 16.05
CA SER A 118 -17.37 -18.78 16.06
C SER A 118 -17.12 -19.35 14.66
N ALA A 119 -18.19 -19.66 13.92
CA ALA A 119 -18.12 -20.18 12.57
C ALA A 119 -17.56 -19.15 11.58
N ASN A 120 -17.97 -17.87 11.72
CA ASN A 120 -17.48 -16.79 10.86
C ASN A 120 -15.98 -16.50 11.06
N ILE A 121 -15.49 -16.52 12.30
CA ILE A 121 -14.07 -16.32 12.59
C ILE A 121 -13.26 -17.52 12.09
N GLN A 122 -13.75 -18.74 12.32
CA GLN A 122 -13.08 -19.95 11.86
C GLN A 122 -13.00 -20.04 10.33
N SER A 123 -14.06 -19.65 9.61
CA SER A 123 -14.03 -19.55 8.15
C SER A 123 -13.06 -18.48 7.66
N SER A 124 -13.01 -17.33 8.32
CA SER A 124 -12.06 -16.26 7.99
C SER A 124 -10.60 -16.69 8.21
N LEU A 125 -10.30 -17.40 9.29
CA LEU A 125 -8.98 -17.97 9.54
C LEU A 125 -8.59 -19.02 8.49
N LYS A 126 -9.53 -19.85 8.04
CA LYS A 126 -9.29 -20.83 6.99
C LYS A 126 -9.01 -20.17 5.64
N VAL A 127 -9.73 -19.10 5.30
CA VAL A 127 -9.45 -18.28 4.11
C VAL A 127 -8.07 -17.62 4.21
N LEU A 128 -7.71 -17.12 5.38
CA LEU A 128 -6.38 -16.53 5.62
C LEU A 128 -5.29 -17.59 5.44
N GLN A 129 -5.46 -18.79 5.99
CA GLN A 129 -4.54 -19.92 5.86
C GLN A 129 -4.32 -20.30 4.38
N THR A 130 -5.41 -20.43 3.60
CA THR A 130 -5.32 -20.76 2.17
C THR A 130 -4.63 -19.67 1.37
N ASN A 131 -4.95 -18.40 1.63
CA ASN A 131 -4.34 -17.27 0.92
C ASN A 131 -2.85 -17.12 1.25
N ILE A 132 -2.46 -17.27 2.52
CA ILE A 132 -1.04 -17.19 2.91
C ILE A 132 -0.27 -18.41 2.41
N GLY A 133 -0.88 -19.61 2.43
CA GLY A 133 -0.30 -20.81 1.85
C GLY A 133 -0.05 -20.69 0.34
N ALA A 134 -0.98 -20.09 -0.40
CA ALA A 134 -0.82 -19.81 -1.81
C ALA A 134 0.28 -18.75 -2.05
N ALA A 135 0.32 -17.69 -1.23
CA ALA A 135 1.35 -16.65 -1.30
C ALA A 135 2.76 -17.19 -1.01
N ALA A 136 2.88 -18.21 -0.16
CA ALA A 136 4.16 -18.87 0.11
C ALA A 136 4.71 -19.65 -1.10
N GLY A 137 3.83 -20.13 -1.98
CA GLY A 137 4.21 -20.90 -3.18
C GLY A 137 4.75 -20.02 -4.31
N ASP A 138 4.33 -18.77 -4.38
CA ASP A 138 4.74 -17.85 -5.46
C ASP A 138 4.88 -16.40 -4.97
N VAL A 139 6.12 -16.04 -4.63
CA VAL A 139 6.50 -14.69 -4.21
C VAL A 139 6.19 -13.64 -5.27
N PHE A 140 6.42 -13.97 -6.54
CA PHE A 140 6.18 -13.03 -7.64
C PHE A 140 4.69 -12.74 -7.80
N SER A 141 3.85 -13.76 -7.75
CA SER A 141 2.39 -13.59 -7.83
C SER A 141 1.85 -12.73 -6.67
N THR A 142 2.43 -12.86 -5.50
CA THR A 142 2.08 -12.05 -4.32
C THR A 142 2.43 -10.58 -4.53
N ILE A 143 3.64 -10.28 -5.01
CA ILE A 143 4.06 -8.90 -5.34
C ILE A 143 3.13 -8.31 -6.42
N PHE A 144 2.89 -9.05 -7.49
CA PHE A 144 2.05 -8.57 -8.59
C PHE A 144 0.60 -8.34 -8.15
N SER A 145 0.04 -9.21 -7.30
CA SER A 145 -1.33 -9.08 -6.79
C SER A 145 -1.49 -7.82 -5.95
N PHE A 146 -0.49 -7.44 -5.16
CA PHE A 146 -0.49 -6.21 -4.38
C PHE A 146 -0.65 -4.95 -5.26
N PHE A 147 -0.05 -4.95 -6.45
CA PHE A 147 -0.14 -3.84 -7.41
C PHE A 147 -1.31 -3.98 -8.41
N GLY A 148 -2.25 -4.90 -8.18
CA GLY A 148 -3.40 -5.10 -9.07
C GLY A 148 -3.10 -6.00 -10.26
N GLY A 149 -2.10 -6.86 -10.16
CA GLY A 149 -1.68 -7.82 -11.17
C GLY A 149 -0.41 -7.42 -11.92
N VAL A 150 0.14 -8.37 -12.68
CA VAL A 150 1.41 -8.24 -13.42
C VAL A 150 1.41 -7.02 -14.33
N ILE A 151 0.32 -6.83 -15.09
CA ILE A 151 0.24 -5.74 -16.08
C ILE A 151 0.27 -4.39 -15.38
N SER A 152 -0.54 -4.20 -14.32
CA SER A 152 -0.56 -2.95 -13.55
C SER A 152 0.79 -2.67 -12.90
N PHE A 153 1.45 -3.68 -12.35
CA PHE A 153 2.78 -3.57 -11.79
C PHE A 153 3.82 -3.11 -12.83
N LEU A 154 3.83 -3.74 -14.02
CA LEU A 154 4.73 -3.35 -15.11
C LEU A 154 4.45 -1.91 -15.58
N ILE A 155 3.18 -1.53 -15.72
CA ILE A 155 2.81 -0.16 -16.11
C ILE A 155 3.29 0.84 -15.05
N ILE A 156 3.13 0.55 -13.76
CA ILE A 156 3.64 1.40 -12.68
C ILE A 156 5.15 1.55 -12.78
N LEU A 157 5.90 0.46 -12.98
CA LEU A 157 7.36 0.52 -13.13
C LEU A 157 7.78 1.34 -14.34
N VAL A 158 7.12 1.14 -15.50
CA VAL A 158 7.41 1.87 -16.73
C VAL A 158 7.11 3.37 -16.55
N ILE A 159 5.94 3.72 -16.00
CA ILE A 159 5.59 5.12 -15.76
C ILE A 159 6.57 5.74 -14.75
N THR A 160 6.89 5.05 -13.64
CA THR A 160 7.87 5.52 -12.66
C THR A 160 9.23 5.75 -13.30
N PHE A 161 9.67 4.83 -14.16
CA PHE A 161 10.92 4.97 -14.92
C PHE A 161 10.92 6.24 -15.76
N TYR A 162 9.89 6.45 -16.59
CA TYR A 162 9.79 7.65 -17.43
C TYR A 162 9.66 8.93 -16.62
N LEU A 163 8.86 8.93 -15.55
CA LEU A 163 8.72 10.09 -14.67
C LEU A 163 10.06 10.48 -14.03
N THR A 164 10.88 9.50 -13.67
CA THR A 164 12.19 9.73 -13.06
C THR A 164 13.25 10.09 -14.11
N VAL A 165 13.31 9.42 -15.25
CA VAL A 165 14.29 9.72 -16.32
C VAL A 165 14.03 11.11 -16.92
N GLU A 166 12.79 11.39 -17.30
CA GLU A 166 12.35 12.59 -18.00
C GLU A 166 11.82 13.69 -17.06
N GLU A 167 12.23 13.67 -15.81
CA GLU A 167 11.75 14.62 -14.79
C GLU A 167 11.82 16.08 -15.26
N LYS A 168 12.93 16.48 -15.89
CA LYS A 168 13.13 17.85 -16.38
C LYS A 168 12.16 18.19 -17.53
N SER A 169 12.00 17.29 -18.47
CA SER A 169 11.12 17.46 -19.64
C SER A 169 9.66 17.55 -19.20
N ILE A 170 9.25 16.69 -18.27
CA ILE A 170 7.88 16.69 -17.73
C ILE A 170 7.61 17.98 -16.95
N LYS A 171 8.53 18.41 -16.10
CA LYS A 171 8.40 19.69 -15.38
C LYS A 171 8.31 20.88 -16.33
N GLN A 172 9.09 20.86 -17.41
CA GLN A 172 9.05 21.91 -18.43
C GLN A 172 7.72 21.92 -19.19
N LEU A 173 7.19 20.74 -19.54
CA LEU A 173 5.89 20.59 -20.19
C LEU A 173 4.76 21.11 -19.29
N ILE A 174 4.74 20.70 -18.03
CA ILE A 174 3.72 21.18 -17.08
C ILE A 174 3.84 22.71 -16.88
N ARG A 175 5.08 23.22 -16.80
CA ARG A 175 5.34 24.65 -16.70
C ARG A 175 4.79 25.42 -17.89
N SER A 176 4.87 24.87 -19.11
CA SER A 176 4.37 25.53 -20.33
C SER A 176 2.86 25.74 -20.35
N LEU A 177 2.11 24.92 -19.59
CA LEU A 177 0.64 25.04 -19.46
C LEU A 177 0.22 26.19 -18.52
N VAL A 178 1.17 26.74 -17.76
CA VAL A 178 0.91 27.79 -16.77
C VAL A 178 1.32 29.16 -17.35
N PRO A 179 0.49 30.22 -17.19
CA PRO A 179 0.85 31.56 -17.61
C PRO A 179 2.20 31.97 -17.01
N VAL A 180 3.03 32.70 -17.82
CA VAL A 180 4.41 33.05 -17.49
C VAL A 180 4.55 33.69 -16.10
N LYS A 181 3.60 34.55 -15.71
CA LYS A 181 3.55 35.20 -14.40
C LYS A 181 3.57 34.24 -13.22
N TYR A 182 2.94 33.07 -13.35
CA TYR A 182 2.79 32.09 -12.25
C TYR A 182 3.77 30.92 -12.33
N GLN A 183 4.56 30.81 -13.39
CA GLN A 183 5.51 29.70 -13.60
C GLN A 183 6.52 29.51 -12.47
N PRO A 184 7.14 30.57 -11.90
CA PRO A 184 8.10 30.39 -10.80
C PRO A 184 7.42 29.80 -9.55
N TYR A 185 6.25 30.33 -9.17
CA TYR A 185 5.48 29.82 -8.04
C TYR A 185 5.05 28.38 -8.26
N PHE A 186 4.52 28.06 -9.44
CA PHE A 186 4.06 26.73 -9.78
C PHE A 186 5.20 25.69 -9.76
N THR A 187 6.35 26.03 -10.34
CA THR A 187 7.53 25.15 -10.33
C THR A 187 8.01 24.87 -8.90
N HIS A 188 8.05 25.90 -8.06
CA HIS A 188 8.41 25.75 -6.66
C HIS A 188 7.41 24.84 -5.91
N LEU A 189 6.12 25.04 -6.15
CA LEU A 189 5.06 24.23 -5.57
C LEU A 189 5.17 22.73 -5.95
N VAL A 190 5.36 22.45 -7.24
CA VAL A 190 5.53 21.06 -7.74
C VAL A 190 6.75 20.40 -7.11
N ASN A 191 7.90 21.08 -7.08
CA ASN A 191 9.11 20.54 -6.46
C ASN A 191 8.90 20.26 -4.97
N ARG A 192 8.27 21.17 -4.26
CA ARG A 192 7.96 21.00 -2.83
C ARG A 192 7.00 19.82 -2.57
N ILE A 193 5.99 19.65 -3.42
CA ILE A 193 5.06 18.52 -3.32
C ILE A 193 5.80 17.21 -3.55
N GLN A 194 6.61 17.09 -4.61
CA GLN A 194 7.42 15.90 -4.89
C GLN A 194 8.34 15.56 -3.72
N GLU A 195 9.08 16.54 -3.22
CA GLU A 195 9.98 16.35 -2.08
C GLU A 195 9.24 15.87 -0.84
N LYS A 196 8.09 16.47 -0.52
CA LYS A 196 7.28 16.09 0.65
C LYS A 196 6.68 14.69 0.51
N ILE A 197 6.17 14.33 -0.66
CA ILE A 197 5.65 12.98 -0.93
C ILE A 197 6.78 11.94 -0.78
N GLY A 198 7.94 12.20 -1.38
CA GLY A 198 9.09 11.30 -1.28
C GLY A 198 9.60 11.14 0.17
N GLN A 199 9.71 12.25 0.92
CA GLN A 199 10.09 12.23 2.33
C GLN A 199 9.07 11.45 3.17
N TRP A 200 7.78 11.70 2.93
CA TRP A 200 6.70 11.02 3.63
C TRP A 200 6.72 9.51 3.39
N LEU A 201 6.81 9.06 2.14
CA LEU A 201 6.82 7.62 1.85
C LEU A 201 8.02 6.92 2.49
N ARG A 202 9.23 7.51 2.38
CA ARG A 202 10.43 6.95 3.03
C ARG A 202 10.29 6.90 4.54
N GLY A 203 9.79 7.97 5.14
CA GLY A 203 9.51 8.02 6.58
C GLY A 203 8.52 6.95 7.01
N GLN A 204 7.44 6.76 6.23
CA GLN A 204 6.41 5.77 6.50
C GLN A 204 6.93 4.33 6.40
N LEU A 205 7.77 4.03 5.41
CA LEU A 205 8.40 2.71 5.28
C LEU A 205 9.36 2.42 6.45
N ILE A 206 10.15 3.41 6.87
CA ILE A 206 11.04 3.27 8.03
C ILE A 206 10.22 3.07 9.32
N LEU A 207 9.17 3.86 9.52
CA LEU A 207 8.29 3.74 10.68
C LEU A 207 7.63 2.37 10.74
N SER A 208 7.07 1.90 9.63
CA SER A 208 6.48 0.56 9.50
C SER A 208 7.47 -0.55 9.87
N LEU A 209 8.72 -0.44 9.41
CA LEU A 209 9.76 -1.40 9.74
C LEU A 209 10.13 -1.34 11.24
N ILE A 210 10.24 -0.14 11.81
CA ILE A 210 10.53 0.02 13.25
C ILE A 210 9.43 -0.61 14.08
N ILE A 211 8.16 -0.34 13.76
CA ILE A 211 7.02 -0.91 14.47
C ILE A 211 6.99 -2.42 14.35
N PHE A 212 7.22 -2.97 13.14
CA PHE A 212 7.35 -4.41 12.96
C PHE A 212 8.41 -5.01 13.90
N VAL A 213 9.62 -4.45 13.92
CA VAL A 213 10.72 -4.96 14.74
C VAL A 213 10.42 -4.82 16.23
N VAL A 214 9.96 -3.66 16.69
CA VAL A 214 9.66 -3.41 18.11
C VAL A 214 8.54 -4.31 18.62
N VAL A 215 7.47 -4.45 17.87
CA VAL A 215 6.34 -5.33 18.23
C VAL A 215 6.79 -6.80 18.21
N TYR A 216 7.56 -7.22 17.21
CA TYR A 216 8.10 -8.59 17.14
C TYR A 216 8.96 -8.94 18.36
N LEU A 217 9.91 -8.07 18.69
CA LEU A 217 10.78 -8.26 19.85
C LEU A 217 9.99 -8.23 21.16
N GLY A 218 9.08 -7.27 21.32
CA GLY A 218 8.26 -7.15 22.51
C GLY A 218 7.39 -8.38 22.74
N LEU A 219 6.66 -8.85 21.71
CA LEU A 219 5.82 -10.03 21.80
C LEU A 219 6.62 -11.32 22.03
N THR A 220 7.81 -11.41 21.42
CA THR A 220 8.72 -12.56 21.60
C THR A 220 9.24 -12.61 23.03
N ILE A 221 9.67 -11.49 23.63
CA ILE A 221 10.13 -11.39 25.01
C ILE A 221 9.00 -11.74 25.99
N LEU A 222 7.77 -11.30 25.70
CA LEU A 222 6.60 -11.63 26.51
C LEU A 222 6.12 -13.08 26.32
N GLY A 223 6.74 -13.86 25.44
CA GLY A 223 6.35 -15.24 25.16
C GLY A 223 4.99 -15.37 24.47
N VAL A 224 4.53 -14.33 23.79
CA VAL A 224 3.26 -14.33 23.07
C VAL A 224 3.36 -15.25 21.85
N LYS A 225 2.43 -16.19 21.72
CA LYS A 225 2.31 -17.04 20.52
C LYS A 225 1.99 -16.17 19.30
N TYR A 226 2.49 -16.58 18.13
CA TYR A 226 2.24 -15.90 16.84
C TYR A 226 2.79 -14.47 16.77
N ALA A 227 3.89 -14.22 17.47
CA ALA A 227 4.53 -12.91 17.57
C ALA A 227 4.88 -12.33 16.18
N LEU A 228 5.34 -13.17 15.24
CA LEU A 228 5.72 -12.72 13.91
C LEU A 228 4.51 -12.27 13.08
N VAL A 229 3.40 -13.04 13.10
CA VAL A 229 2.16 -12.67 12.38
C VAL A 229 1.59 -11.37 12.93
N LEU A 230 1.51 -11.24 14.25
CA LEU A 230 0.99 -10.04 14.90
C LEU A 230 1.88 -8.81 14.61
N ALA A 231 3.19 -8.97 14.66
CA ALA A 231 4.14 -7.90 14.35
C ALA A 231 4.07 -7.49 12.87
N LEU A 232 3.95 -8.45 11.95
CA LEU A 232 3.77 -8.16 10.53
C LEU A 232 2.48 -7.39 10.29
N PHE A 233 1.39 -7.80 10.92
CA PHE A 233 0.12 -7.11 10.83
C PHE A 233 0.22 -5.68 11.35
N ALA A 234 0.86 -5.46 12.51
CA ALA A 234 1.11 -4.14 13.06
C ALA A 234 1.95 -3.26 12.11
N GLY A 235 3.05 -3.80 11.57
CA GLY A 235 3.89 -3.09 10.61
C GLY A 235 3.18 -2.75 9.29
N LEU A 236 2.37 -3.66 8.74
CA LEU A 236 1.61 -3.41 7.52
C LEU A 236 0.49 -2.40 7.72
N THR A 237 -0.23 -2.47 8.83
CA THR A 237 -1.31 -1.50 9.13
C THR A 237 -0.76 -0.10 9.36
N GLU A 238 0.49 0.03 9.82
CA GLU A 238 1.17 1.32 9.96
C GLU A 238 1.48 2.01 8.64
N LEU A 239 1.54 1.29 7.51
CA LEU A 239 1.70 1.91 6.19
C LEU A 239 0.60 2.95 5.89
N ILE A 240 -0.56 2.83 6.51
CA ILE A 240 -1.63 3.81 6.45
C ILE A 240 -1.66 4.55 7.80
N PRO A 241 -1.33 5.87 7.82
CA PRO A 241 -1.32 6.64 9.05
C PRO A 241 -2.64 6.50 9.83
N TYR A 242 -2.54 6.38 11.15
CA TYR A 242 -3.65 6.21 12.10
C TYR A 242 -4.35 4.83 12.09
N LEU A 243 -4.24 4.01 11.04
CA LEU A 243 -4.84 2.67 11.06
C LEU A 243 -4.10 1.72 12.00
N GLY A 244 -2.76 1.75 12.00
CA GLY A 244 -1.95 0.90 12.89
C GLY A 244 -2.33 1.04 14.36
N PRO A 245 -2.25 2.24 14.95
CA PRO A 245 -2.62 2.45 16.35
C PRO A 245 -4.09 2.15 16.68
N THR A 246 -5.03 2.46 15.77
CA THR A 246 -6.46 2.19 16.01
C THR A 246 -6.80 0.71 15.99
N ILE A 247 -6.21 -0.05 15.08
CA ILE A 247 -6.44 -1.51 14.99
C ILE A 247 -5.66 -2.25 16.09
N GLY A 248 -4.45 -1.78 16.43
CA GLY A 248 -3.64 -2.37 17.49
C GLY A 248 -4.16 -2.11 18.91
N ALA A 249 -5.10 -1.16 19.08
CA ALA A 249 -5.73 -0.85 20.36
C ALA A 249 -7.02 -1.65 20.62
N ILE A 250 -7.53 -2.38 19.64
CA ILE A 250 -8.70 -3.27 19.72
C ILE A 250 -8.25 -4.72 19.95
#